data_f695de0e5b8f18b3470f0d2798db6c60
#
_entry.id   f695de0e5b8f18b3470f0d2798db6c60
#
_cell.length_a   1.000
_cell.length_b   1.000
_cell.length_c   1.000
_cell.angle_alpha   90.00
_cell.angle_beta   90.00
_cell.angle_gamma   90.00
#
_symmetry.space_group_name_H-M   'P 1'
#
loop_
_entity.id
_entity.type
_entity.pdbx_description
1 polymer ?
#
loop_
_entity_poly.entity_id
_entity_poly.type
_entity_poly.pdbx_seq_one_letter_code
_entity_poly.pdbx_strand_id
1 'polypeptide(L)'
;MGNARAGDLILAGSAAVTLLMSGRRNMGIAGSLATMSIADLLQFLETGQKSGVLRLNRESVTKEIFFEKDSIVGSTSTDPKEYFGQFLLHYGKIDEAQLRLALENQRQGRQVPLGRILLSMGVFSESEMMELLHLRALEIMFELFLWEQADFQFQDEIPLPENLIRIEIKATNVIMEGIYRTDEWRRYREVVPSDRVVLELVPGRSPSGVKEGSDIPKILWLVNKRMTVGEICYNLHASPFHVYSRLHQLVAEGVVQVTEEQPQPAPPSTTAEKPGSGQATPQQAKELLARGSFMEALILLQALLEAQPGNPEASELLSAAEPGFIAQTYREILTPEAVPNLRASLETVMTMGLGPKEGFILSRINGTWDVRSILSVCPFREAESLLILRRLLDSNLIGF
;
A
#
# COMPACT_ATOMS: atom_id res chain seq x y z
N MET A 1 9.81 17.93 26.67
CA MET A 1 10.30 16.55 26.55
C MET A 1 9.51 15.93 25.41
N GLY A 2 10.15 15.79 24.24
CA GLY A 2 9.48 15.61 22.97
C GLY A 2 8.99 14.19 22.72
N ASN A 3 7.73 14.08 22.33
CA ASN A 3 7.12 12.88 21.79
C ASN A 3 7.60 12.67 20.34
N ALA A 4 8.50 11.73 20.13
CA ALA A 4 8.84 11.25 18.78
C ALA A 4 7.74 10.30 18.29
N ARG A 5 7.20 10.59 17.11
CA ARG A 5 6.04 9.93 16.47
C ARG A 5 6.44 8.64 15.77
N ALA A 6 5.53 7.66 15.73
CA ALA A 6 5.73 6.36 15.09
C ALA A 6 5.94 6.42 13.55
N GLY A 7 5.56 7.53 12.89
CA GLY A 7 5.81 7.77 11.46
C GLY A 7 7.23 8.26 11.16
N ASP A 8 7.89 8.93 12.12
CA ASP A 8 9.22 9.49 11.94
C ASP A 8 10.35 8.44 11.95
N LEU A 9 10.05 7.22 12.38
CA LEU A 9 11.04 6.16 12.58
C LEU A 9 11.41 5.39 11.29
N ILE A 10 10.62 5.53 10.23
CA ILE A 10 10.97 4.99 8.90
C ILE A 10 11.70 6.06 8.07
N LEU A 11 11.43 7.35 8.31
CA LEU A 11 12.02 8.47 7.57
C LEU A 11 13.31 9.04 8.20
N ALA A 12 13.56 8.81 9.48
CA ALA A 12 14.73 9.34 10.16
C ALA A 12 16.07 8.78 9.65
N GLY A 13 16.08 7.60 9.02
CA GLY A 13 17.26 7.05 8.36
C GLY A 13 17.63 7.75 7.05
N SER A 14 16.64 8.29 6.33
CA SER A 14 16.84 8.93 5.02
C SER A 14 17.25 10.40 5.12
N ALA A 15 16.70 11.16 6.06
CA ALA A 15 16.94 12.61 6.17
C ALA A 15 18.31 12.97 6.78
N ALA A 16 18.87 12.15 7.65
CA ALA A 16 20.17 12.41 8.30
C ALA A 16 21.36 12.19 7.36
N VAL A 17 21.23 11.35 6.33
CA VAL A 17 22.29 11.09 5.35
C VAL A 17 22.37 12.20 4.29
N THR A 18 21.29 12.91 4.03
CA THR A 18 21.23 13.96 3.00
C THR A 18 22.00 15.24 3.34
N LEU A 19 22.29 15.51 4.61
CA LEU A 19 22.92 16.79 5.04
C LEU A 19 24.44 16.76 5.16
N LEU A 20 25.12 15.62 5.01
CA LEU A 20 26.59 15.52 5.17
C LEU A 20 27.40 15.35 3.87
N MET A 21 26.75 15.35 2.68
CA MET A 21 27.43 15.05 1.42
C MET A 21 27.38 16.18 0.37
N SER A 22 27.47 17.44 0.76
CA SER A 22 27.59 18.55 -0.20
C SER A 22 29.03 18.73 -0.70
N GLY A 23 29.65 17.71 -1.26
CA GLY A 23 31.03 17.86 -1.75
C GLY A 23 31.53 16.87 -2.81
N ARG A 24 30.85 15.73 -3.03
CA ARG A 24 31.17 14.83 -4.14
C ARG A 24 30.07 14.89 -5.20
N ARG A 25 30.42 15.12 -6.45
CA ARG A 25 29.51 14.94 -7.58
C ARG A 25 29.05 13.47 -7.55
N ASN A 26 27.89 13.19 -6.97
CA ASN A 26 27.24 11.91 -7.11
C ASN A 26 26.97 11.70 -8.59
N MET A 27 27.73 10.82 -9.24
CA MET A 27 27.46 10.39 -10.60
C MET A 27 26.24 9.47 -10.52
N GLY A 28 25.06 10.06 -10.57
CA GLY A 28 23.77 9.37 -10.57
C GLY A 28 23.16 9.37 -11.97
N ILE A 29 22.30 8.41 -12.23
CA ILE A 29 21.44 8.38 -13.42
C ILE A 29 20.02 8.69 -12.94
N ALA A 30 19.35 9.61 -13.63
CA ALA A 30 17.95 9.93 -13.37
C ALA A 30 17.19 9.97 -14.68
N GLY A 31 15.91 9.63 -14.63
CA GLY A 31 15.03 9.60 -15.79
C GLY A 31 13.62 9.17 -15.42
N SER A 32 12.85 8.79 -16.43
CA SER A 32 11.49 8.28 -16.28
C SER A 32 11.37 6.88 -16.89
N LEU A 33 10.54 6.01 -16.29
CA LEU A 33 10.23 4.68 -16.84
C LEU A 33 9.53 4.76 -18.22
N ALA A 34 8.95 5.90 -18.56
CA ALA A 34 8.43 6.15 -19.90
C ALA A 34 9.54 6.20 -20.99
N THR A 35 10.77 6.54 -20.61
CA THR A 35 11.93 6.63 -21.53
C THR A 35 12.85 5.44 -21.44
N MET A 36 12.95 4.77 -20.30
CA MET A 36 13.77 3.61 -20.05
C MET A 36 13.01 2.64 -19.16
N SER A 37 12.65 1.47 -19.71
CA SER A 37 11.86 0.49 -18.96
C SER A 37 12.59 0.01 -17.71
N ILE A 38 11.85 -0.48 -16.72
CA ILE A 38 12.46 -1.09 -15.52
C ILE A 38 13.38 -2.26 -15.88
N ALA A 39 13.02 -3.05 -16.91
CA ALA A 39 13.83 -4.15 -17.38
C ALA A 39 15.20 -3.68 -17.90
N ASP A 40 15.21 -2.65 -18.77
CA ASP A 40 16.43 -2.07 -19.31
C ASP A 40 17.31 -1.45 -18.21
N LEU A 41 16.66 -0.77 -17.25
CA LEU A 41 17.35 -0.15 -16.13
C LEU A 41 18.02 -1.18 -15.21
N LEU A 42 17.31 -2.25 -14.85
CA LEU A 42 17.86 -3.34 -14.05
C LEU A 42 19.02 -4.06 -14.80
N GLN A 43 18.84 -4.32 -16.09
CA GLN A 43 19.88 -4.93 -16.92
C GLN A 43 21.12 -4.04 -17.04
N PHE A 44 20.94 -2.73 -17.22
CA PHE A 44 22.04 -1.76 -17.26
C PHE A 44 22.84 -1.76 -15.94
N LEU A 45 22.15 -1.76 -14.79
CA LEU A 45 22.81 -1.75 -13.48
C LEU A 45 23.56 -3.06 -13.20
N GLU A 46 22.97 -4.22 -13.54
CA GLU A 46 23.59 -5.53 -13.37
C GLU A 46 24.83 -5.66 -14.28
N THR A 47 24.70 -5.36 -15.58
CA THR A 47 25.80 -5.45 -16.55
C THR A 47 26.94 -4.48 -16.20
N GLY A 48 26.59 -3.29 -15.71
CA GLY A 48 27.55 -2.29 -15.25
C GLY A 48 28.16 -2.59 -13.89
N GLN A 49 27.80 -3.70 -13.23
CA GLN A 49 28.23 -4.09 -11.87
C GLN A 49 28.11 -2.93 -10.87
N LYS A 50 27.00 -2.20 -10.95
CA LYS A 50 26.78 -1.01 -10.16
C LYS A 50 26.47 -1.36 -8.71
N SER A 51 26.98 -0.54 -7.78
CA SER A 51 26.68 -0.61 -6.35
C SER A 51 26.05 0.70 -5.90
N GLY A 52 24.92 0.65 -5.23
CA GLY A 52 24.21 1.86 -4.80
C GLY A 52 22.71 1.64 -4.61
N VAL A 53 21.95 2.71 -4.72
CA VAL A 53 20.50 2.72 -4.47
C VAL A 53 19.76 3.23 -5.70
N LEU A 54 18.86 2.39 -6.23
CA LEU A 54 17.88 2.79 -7.23
C LEU A 54 16.60 3.16 -6.52
N ARG A 55 16.22 4.43 -6.60
CA ARG A 55 14.96 4.97 -6.10
C ARG A 55 13.99 5.20 -7.23
N LEU A 56 12.76 4.71 -7.07
CA LEU A 56 11.66 4.93 -8.02
C LEU A 56 10.50 5.59 -7.29
N ASN A 57 9.96 6.64 -7.89
CA ASN A 57 8.86 7.41 -7.34
C ASN A 57 7.66 7.40 -8.28
N ARG A 58 6.50 7.01 -7.78
CA ARG A 58 5.21 7.12 -8.46
C ARG A 58 4.20 7.70 -7.49
N GLU A 59 3.71 8.89 -7.79
CA GLU A 59 2.81 9.62 -6.91
C GLU A 59 3.41 9.78 -5.50
N SER A 60 2.76 9.17 -4.51
CA SER A 60 3.19 9.18 -3.11
C SER A 60 3.94 7.92 -2.68
N VAL A 61 4.21 7.00 -3.60
CA VAL A 61 4.93 5.76 -3.33
C VAL A 61 6.37 5.87 -3.80
N THR A 62 7.28 5.56 -2.90
CA THR A 62 8.71 5.44 -3.19
C THR A 62 9.13 4.00 -2.97
N LYS A 63 9.83 3.43 -3.96
CA LYS A 63 10.50 2.13 -3.83
C LYS A 63 12.00 2.32 -3.98
N GLU A 64 12.77 1.61 -3.16
CA GLU A 64 14.22 1.60 -3.24
C GLU A 64 14.70 0.17 -3.44
N ILE A 65 15.63 -0.01 -4.39
CA ILE A 65 16.31 -1.28 -4.67
C ILE A 65 17.80 -1.07 -4.40
N PHE A 66 18.35 -1.91 -3.57
CA PHE A 66 19.75 -1.85 -3.16
C PHE A 66 20.61 -2.81 -3.99
N PHE A 67 21.64 -2.27 -4.62
CA PHE A 67 22.57 -3.03 -5.47
C PHE A 67 23.93 -3.14 -4.82
N GLU A 68 24.53 -4.30 -4.92
CA GLU A 68 25.94 -4.54 -4.61
C GLU A 68 26.54 -5.35 -5.75
N LYS A 69 27.32 -4.66 -6.61
CA LYS A 69 27.87 -5.21 -7.86
C LYS A 69 26.76 -5.75 -8.78
N ASP A 70 26.78 -7.05 -9.07
CA ASP A 70 25.88 -7.74 -9.99
C ASP A 70 24.59 -8.29 -9.31
N SER A 71 24.36 -7.96 -8.04
CA SER A 71 23.26 -8.53 -7.26
C SER A 71 22.42 -7.45 -6.60
N ILE A 72 21.14 -7.69 -6.55
CA ILE A 72 20.19 -6.96 -5.70
C ILE A 72 20.26 -7.56 -4.30
N VAL A 73 20.56 -6.72 -3.32
CA VAL A 73 20.76 -7.15 -1.92
C VAL A 73 19.63 -6.77 -0.98
N GLY A 74 18.61 -6.09 -1.50
CA GLY A 74 17.41 -5.75 -0.75
C GLY A 74 16.52 -4.76 -1.47
N SER A 75 15.33 -4.55 -0.92
CA SER A 75 14.41 -3.52 -1.38
C SER A 75 13.56 -2.99 -0.23
N THR A 76 13.09 -1.76 -0.38
CA THR A 76 12.11 -1.13 0.52
C THR A 76 10.99 -0.48 -0.28
N SER A 77 9.86 -0.26 0.38
CA SER A 77 8.72 0.43 -0.18
C SER A 77 8.01 1.23 0.89
N THR A 78 7.48 2.38 0.50
CA THR A 78 6.58 3.19 1.32
C THR A 78 5.11 2.85 1.11
N ASP A 79 4.77 1.91 0.21
CA ASP A 79 3.40 1.42 0.07
C ASP A 79 3.03 0.56 1.31
N PRO A 80 1.99 0.95 2.07
CA PRO A 80 1.56 0.19 3.23
C PRO A 80 1.19 -1.26 2.94
N LYS A 81 0.70 -1.58 1.74
CA LYS A 81 0.36 -2.94 1.31
C LYS A 81 1.59 -3.85 1.25
N GLU A 82 2.77 -3.28 1.02
CA GLU A 82 4.04 -3.98 0.91
C GLU A 82 4.84 -4.01 2.23
N TYR A 83 4.29 -3.43 3.32
CA TYR A 83 4.93 -3.54 4.62
C TYR A 83 5.03 -4.98 5.08
N PHE A 84 6.12 -5.31 5.77
CA PHE A 84 6.42 -6.70 6.13
C PHE A 84 5.28 -7.38 6.91
N GLY A 85 4.59 -6.65 7.78
CA GLY A 85 3.41 -7.16 8.49
C GLY A 85 2.27 -7.53 7.56
N GLN A 86 1.94 -6.68 6.57
CA GLN A 86 0.89 -6.95 5.58
C GLN A 86 1.26 -8.14 4.70
N PHE A 87 2.52 -8.22 4.28
CA PHE A 87 3.05 -9.35 3.53
C PHE A 87 2.87 -10.67 4.30
N LEU A 88 3.19 -10.69 5.60
CA LEU A 88 3.04 -11.88 6.45
C LEU A 88 1.56 -12.28 6.63
N LEU A 89 0.64 -11.31 6.77
CA LEU A 89 -0.80 -11.57 6.80
C LEU A 89 -1.27 -12.23 5.50
N HIS A 90 -0.82 -11.72 4.35
CA HIS A 90 -1.16 -12.29 3.04
C HIS A 90 -0.74 -13.76 2.93
N TYR A 91 0.49 -14.07 3.33
CA TYR A 91 1.01 -15.43 3.29
C TYR A 91 0.53 -16.31 4.45
N GLY A 92 -0.40 -15.83 5.29
CA GLY A 92 -0.97 -16.57 6.42
C GLY A 92 0.06 -16.98 7.47
N LYS A 93 1.19 -16.28 7.53
CA LYS A 93 2.25 -16.54 8.51
C LYS A 93 1.95 -15.99 9.90
N ILE A 94 1.12 -14.96 9.94
CA ILE A 94 0.57 -14.34 11.15
C ILE A 94 -0.90 -13.99 10.92
N ASP A 95 -1.64 -13.81 12.00
CA ASP A 95 -2.96 -13.17 11.99
C ASP A 95 -2.89 -11.68 12.41
N GLU A 96 -4.02 -10.96 12.28
CA GLU A 96 -4.10 -9.55 12.64
C GLU A 96 -3.82 -9.29 14.13
N ALA A 97 -4.20 -10.23 15.01
CA ALA A 97 -3.96 -10.11 16.45
C ALA A 97 -2.46 -10.24 16.77
N GLN A 98 -1.77 -11.18 16.13
CA GLN A 98 -0.32 -11.34 16.24
C GLN A 98 0.44 -10.13 15.70
N LEU A 99 0.00 -9.60 14.55
CA LEU A 99 0.59 -8.37 13.99
C LEU A 99 0.45 -7.20 14.96
N ARG A 100 -0.75 -6.98 15.50
CA ARG A 100 -1.02 -5.92 16.46
C ARG A 100 -0.12 -6.03 17.69
N LEU A 101 -0.03 -7.23 18.28
CA LEU A 101 0.83 -7.49 19.44
C LEU A 101 2.31 -7.22 19.14
N ALA A 102 2.79 -7.64 17.97
CA ALA A 102 4.17 -7.40 17.56
C ALA A 102 4.46 -5.90 17.37
N LEU A 103 3.51 -5.14 16.81
CA LEU A 103 3.63 -3.69 16.64
C LEU A 103 3.56 -2.94 17.98
N GLU A 104 2.77 -3.42 18.96
CA GLU A 104 2.79 -2.88 20.33
C GLU A 104 4.16 -3.10 20.99
N ASN A 105 4.73 -4.30 20.87
CA ASN A 105 6.07 -4.60 21.37
C ASN A 105 7.15 -3.72 20.68
N GLN A 106 7.00 -3.47 19.38
CA GLN A 106 7.90 -2.59 18.63
C GLN A 106 7.89 -1.15 19.16
N ARG A 107 6.73 -0.64 19.55
CA ARG A 107 6.60 0.71 20.12
C ARG A 107 7.24 0.84 21.50
N GLN A 108 7.23 -0.23 22.30
CA GLN A 108 7.85 -0.28 23.63
C GLN A 108 9.38 -0.47 23.53
N GLY A 109 9.84 -1.27 22.57
CA GLY A 109 11.24 -1.53 22.28
C GLY A 109 11.78 -0.61 21.19
N ARG A 110 12.44 0.47 21.56
CA ARG A 110 12.96 1.48 20.61
C ARG A 110 13.77 0.83 19.49
N GLN A 111 13.28 0.95 18.23
CA GLN A 111 14.00 0.66 16.97
C GLN A 111 14.26 -0.83 16.63
N VAL A 112 13.58 -1.79 17.25
CA VAL A 112 13.72 -3.19 16.85
C VAL A 112 12.89 -3.46 15.59
N PRO A 113 13.46 -4.02 14.51
CA PRO A 113 12.71 -4.39 13.31
C PRO A 113 11.60 -5.41 13.64
N LEU A 114 10.43 -5.26 13.01
CA LEU A 114 9.26 -6.13 13.23
C LEU A 114 9.61 -7.63 13.10
N GLY A 115 10.42 -7.99 12.09
CA GLY A 115 10.86 -9.37 11.88
C GLY A 115 11.61 -9.96 13.08
N ARG A 116 12.46 -9.17 13.76
CA ARG A 116 13.15 -9.62 14.96
C ARG A 116 12.21 -9.83 16.15
N ILE A 117 11.20 -9.00 16.27
CA ILE A 117 10.17 -9.16 17.31
C ILE A 117 9.40 -10.45 17.08
N LEU A 118 8.95 -10.70 15.85
CA LEU A 118 8.23 -11.91 15.48
C LEU A 118 9.09 -13.17 15.66
N LEU A 119 10.41 -13.10 15.39
CA LEU A 119 11.36 -14.16 15.73
C LEU A 119 11.41 -14.43 17.24
N SER A 120 11.51 -13.37 18.05
CA SER A 120 11.52 -13.50 19.52
C SER A 120 10.20 -14.04 20.08
N MET A 121 9.09 -13.84 19.38
CA MET A 121 7.79 -14.42 19.69
C MET A 121 7.67 -15.90 19.24
N GLY A 122 8.67 -16.44 18.56
CA GLY A 122 8.67 -17.82 18.08
C GLY A 122 7.70 -18.11 16.94
N VAL A 123 7.29 -17.05 16.18
CA VAL A 123 6.33 -17.19 15.09
C VAL A 123 6.91 -17.96 13.91
N PHE A 124 8.19 -17.76 13.63
CA PHE A 124 8.95 -18.47 12.59
C PHE A 124 10.45 -18.52 12.93
N SER A 125 11.18 -19.37 12.22
CA SER A 125 12.63 -19.53 12.34
C SER A 125 13.39 -18.45 11.55
N GLU A 126 14.70 -18.30 11.80
CA GLU A 126 15.55 -17.40 11.01
C GLU A 126 15.57 -17.77 9.53
N SER A 127 15.60 -19.07 9.21
CA SER A 127 15.58 -19.54 7.82
C SER A 127 14.28 -19.13 7.12
N GLU A 128 13.13 -19.36 7.76
CA GLU A 128 11.84 -18.95 7.21
C GLU A 128 11.75 -17.43 7.06
N MET A 129 12.32 -16.67 8.00
CA MET A 129 12.37 -15.21 7.87
C MET A 129 13.16 -14.77 6.65
N MET A 130 14.32 -15.40 6.39
CA MET A 130 15.14 -15.08 5.20
C MET A 130 14.40 -15.40 3.90
N GLU A 131 13.70 -16.53 3.83
CA GLU A 131 12.85 -16.89 2.68
C GLU A 131 11.73 -15.87 2.46
N LEU A 132 11.06 -15.45 3.54
CA LEU A 132 9.98 -14.46 3.49
C LEU A 132 10.48 -13.07 3.08
N LEU A 133 11.64 -12.65 3.55
CA LEU A 133 12.26 -11.39 3.14
C LEU A 133 12.67 -11.42 1.67
N HIS A 134 13.24 -12.54 1.20
CA HIS A 134 13.57 -12.75 -0.20
C HIS A 134 12.32 -12.67 -1.09
N LEU A 135 11.26 -13.39 -0.72
CA LEU A 135 10.00 -13.38 -1.45
C LEU A 135 9.34 -11.99 -1.46
N ARG A 136 9.34 -11.30 -0.31
CA ARG A 136 8.83 -9.93 -0.23
C ARG A 136 9.59 -8.97 -1.15
N ALA A 137 10.91 -9.08 -1.19
CA ALA A 137 11.72 -8.24 -2.06
C ALA A 137 11.41 -8.50 -3.55
N LEU A 138 11.18 -9.75 -3.94
CA LEU A 138 10.74 -10.10 -5.29
C LEU A 138 9.38 -9.48 -5.62
N GLU A 139 8.38 -9.57 -4.73
CA GLU A 139 7.05 -9.00 -4.95
C GLU A 139 7.11 -7.47 -5.10
N ILE A 140 7.91 -6.77 -4.30
CA ILE A 140 8.13 -5.31 -4.44
C ILE A 140 8.70 -4.98 -5.83
N MET A 141 9.64 -5.79 -6.32
CA MET A 141 10.25 -5.57 -7.63
C MET A 141 9.30 -5.93 -8.78
N PHE A 142 8.54 -7.01 -8.67
CA PHE A 142 7.61 -7.41 -9.73
C PHE A 142 6.52 -6.37 -9.95
N GLU A 143 6.06 -5.68 -8.91
CA GLU A 143 5.08 -4.62 -9.08
C GLU A 143 5.64 -3.44 -9.90
N LEU A 144 6.95 -3.19 -9.88
CA LEU A 144 7.57 -2.14 -10.69
C LEU A 144 7.38 -2.36 -12.20
N PHE A 145 7.24 -3.61 -12.64
CA PHE A 145 6.97 -3.93 -14.04
C PHE A 145 5.56 -3.52 -14.50
N LEU A 146 4.67 -3.27 -13.56
CA LEU A 146 3.32 -2.75 -13.81
C LEU A 146 3.26 -1.21 -13.75
N TRP A 147 4.39 -0.55 -13.49
CA TRP A 147 4.47 0.90 -13.47
C TRP A 147 4.80 1.45 -14.86
N GLU A 148 3.82 2.03 -15.53
CA GLU A 148 4.03 2.65 -16.85
C GLU A 148 4.74 4.00 -16.76
N GLN A 149 4.48 4.75 -15.68
CA GLN A 149 5.05 6.06 -15.44
C GLN A 149 5.58 6.13 -14.00
N ALA A 150 6.85 6.39 -13.86
CA ALA A 150 7.51 6.68 -12.60
C ALA A 150 8.85 7.37 -12.90
N ASP A 151 9.26 8.24 -11.99
CA ASP A 151 10.60 8.81 -12.04
C ASP A 151 11.57 7.90 -11.32
N PHE A 152 12.77 7.74 -11.86
CA PHE A 152 13.83 6.99 -11.22
C PHE A 152 15.09 7.82 -11.02
N GLN A 153 15.81 7.48 -9.96
CA GLN A 153 17.15 8.00 -9.68
C GLN A 153 18.01 6.88 -9.13
N PHE A 154 19.12 6.60 -9.79
CA PHE A 154 20.17 5.73 -9.26
C PHE A 154 21.28 6.58 -8.67
N GLN A 155 21.68 6.28 -7.45
CA GLN A 155 22.80 6.92 -6.75
C GLN A 155 23.92 5.90 -6.56
N ASP A 156 25.03 6.10 -7.25
CA ASP A 156 26.19 5.21 -7.24
C ASP A 156 27.00 5.37 -5.95
N GLU A 157 27.59 4.29 -5.45
CA GLU A 157 28.50 4.28 -4.29
C GLU A 157 27.93 4.84 -2.97
N ILE A 158 26.59 4.83 -2.78
CA ILE A 158 25.99 5.19 -1.51
C ILE A 158 26.06 3.99 -0.55
N PRO A 159 26.42 4.22 0.72
CA PRO A 159 26.37 3.18 1.75
C PRO A 159 24.97 2.62 1.91
N LEU A 160 24.85 1.30 1.96
CA LEU A 160 23.59 0.62 2.22
C LEU A 160 23.19 0.82 3.69
N PRO A 161 21.88 0.77 4.01
CA PRO A 161 21.42 0.87 5.39
C PRO A 161 22.07 -0.19 6.29
N GLU A 162 22.59 0.22 7.45
CA GLU A 162 23.29 -0.68 8.39
C GLU A 162 22.41 -1.83 8.90
N ASN A 163 21.10 -1.59 8.98
CA ASN A 163 20.10 -2.58 9.43
C ASN A 163 19.49 -3.40 8.28
N LEU A 164 20.00 -3.28 7.06
CA LEU A 164 19.54 -4.05 5.92
C LEU A 164 19.90 -5.53 6.12
N ILE A 165 18.88 -6.38 6.16
CA ILE A 165 19.07 -7.83 6.09
C ILE A 165 19.33 -8.15 4.62
N ARG A 166 20.55 -8.59 4.31
CA ARG A 166 20.99 -8.84 2.94
C ARG A 166 20.36 -10.12 2.42
N ILE A 167 19.82 -10.01 1.22
CA ILE A 167 19.38 -11.12 0.37
C ILE A 167 20.24 -11.10 -0.90
N GLU A 168 20.20 -12.16 -1.70
CA GLU A 168 20.90 -12.19 -2.97
C GLU A 168 19.92 -12.55 -4.09
N ILE A 169 19.68 -11.60 -5.01
CA ILE A 169 18.77 -11.76 -6.13
C ILE A 169 19.48 -11.27 -7.40
N LYS A 170 19.49 -12.11 -8.45
CA LYS A 170 19.98 -11.69 -9.76
C LYS A 170 18.91 -10.90 -10.50
N ALA A 171 19.29 -9.73 -11.03
CA ALA A 171 18.34 -8.87 -11.76
C ALA A 171 17.78 -9.58 -12.99
N THR A 172 18.57 -10.41 -13.66
CA THR A 172 18.12 -11.24 -14.79
C THR A 172 16.88 -12.08 -14.44
N ASN A 173 16.84 -12.71 -13.24
CA ASN A 173 15.70 -13.52 -12.81
C ASN A 173 14.44 -12.64 -12.58
N VAL A 174 14.65 -11.46 -12.00
CA VAL A 174 13.58 -10.48 -11.79
C VAL A 174 13.02 -9.99 -13.12
N ILE A 175 13.89 -9.72 -14.10
CA ILE A 175 13.50 -9.25 -15.44
C ILE A 175 12.63 -10.29 -16.15
N MET A 176 13.08 -11.56 -16.18
CA MET A 176 12.35 -12.63 -16.85
C MET A 176 10.92 -12.82 -16.26
N GLU A 177 10.84 -12.94 -14.96
CA GLU A 177 9.54 -13.10 -14.26
C GLU A 177 8.69 -11.83 -14.37
N GLY A 178 9.29 -10.64 -14.26
CA GLY A 178 8.58 -9.37 -14.35
C GLY A 178 7.93 -9.16 -15.71
N ILE A 179 8.64 -9.47 -16.81
CA ILE A 179 8.08 -9.40 -18.17
C ILE A 179 6.92 -10.40 -18.31
N TYR A 180 7.10 -11.65 -17.86
CA TYR A 180 6.04 -12.66 -17.87
C TYR A 180 4.79 -12.16 -17.12
N ARG A 181 4.97 -11.59 -15.92
CA ARG A 181 3.85 -11.04 -15.12
C ARG A 181 3.14 -9.87 -15.81
N THR A 182 3.85 -9.04 -16.56
CA THR A 182 3.25 -7.94 -17.33
C THR A 182 2.31 -8.48 -18.43
N ASP A 183 2.73 -9.53 -19.13
CA ASP A 183 1.90 -10.16 -20.17
C ASP A 183 0.68 -10.85 -19.55
N GLU A 184 0.86 -11.58 -18.45
CA GLU A 184 -0.26 -12.19 -17.73
C GLU A 184 -1.23 -11.14 -17.15
N TRP A 185 -0.70 -10.02 -16.62
CA TRP A 185 -1.52 -8.93 -16.10
C TRP A 185 -2.48 -8.38 -17.16
N ARG A 186 -2.01 -8.21 -18.40
CA ARG A 186 -2.85 -7.76 -19.50
C ARG A 186 -4.00 -8.74 -19.75
N ARG A 187 -3.72 -10.05 -19.77
CA ARG A 187 -4.75 -11.09 -19.92
C ARG A 187 -5.76 -11.09 -18.78
N TYR A 188 -5.30 -10.92 -17.54
CA TYR A 188 -6.19 -10.85 -16.38
C TYR A 188 -7.13 -9.65 -16.48
N ARG A 189 -6.63 -8.52 -16.94
CA ARG A 189 -7.40 -7.29 -17.11
C ARG A 189 -8.39 -7.34 -18.25
N GLU A 190 -8.22 -8.20 -19.24
CA GLU A 190 -9.23 -8.48 -20.28
C GLU A 190 -10.47 -9.15 -19.70
N VAL A 191 -10.31 -9.99 -18.67
CA VAL A 191 -11.40 -10.74 -18.02
C VAL A 191 -11.97 -9.97 -16.82
N VAL A 192 -11.10 -9.34 -16.02
CA VAL A 192 -11.44 -8.56 -14.82
C VAL A 192 -10.91 -7.14 -15.02
N PRO A 193 -11.69 -6.24 -15.67
CA PRO A 193 -11.17 -4.95 -16.14
C PRO A 193 -10.80 -3.96 -15.04
N SER A 194 -11.41 -4.04 -13.85
CA SER A 194 -11.13 -3.10 -12.75
C SER A 194 -11.27 -3.77 -11.38
N ASP A 195 -10.80 -3.09 -10.35
CA ASP A 195 -10.97 -3.49 -8.94
C ASP A 195 -12.40 -3.30 -8.42
N ARG A 196 -13.27 -2.62 -9.19
CA ARG A 196 -14.69 -2.41 -8.90
C ARG A 196 -15.58 -3.53 -9.44
N VAL A 197 -15.03 -4.46 -10.18
CA VAL A 197 -15.77 -5.61 -10.69
C VAL A 197 -16.28 -6.45 -9.53
N VAL A 198 -17.55 -6.88 -9.64
CA VAL A 198 -18.17 -7.87 -8.76
C VAL A 198 -18.36 -9.15 -9.56
N LEU A 199 -18.03 -10.27 -8.92
CA LEU A 199 -18.23 -11.60 -9.51
C LEU A 199 -19.29 -12.36 -8.73
N GLU A 200 -19.86 -13.37 -9.39
CA GLU A 200 -20.84 -14.29 -8.81
C GLU A 200 -20.42 -15.74 -9.02
N LEU A 201 -20.83 -16.59 -8.05
CA LEU A 201 -20.64 -18.02 -8.16
C LEU A 201 -21.61 -18.60 -9.20
N VAL A 202 -21.10 -19.48 -10.08
CA VAL A 202 -21.95 -20.24 -11.02
C VAL A 202 -22.51 -21.45 -10.28
N PRO A 203 -23.86 -21.60 -10.19
CA PRO A 203 -24.47 -22.70 -9.45
C PRO A 203 -24.05 -24.07 -10.00
N GLY A 204 -23.75 -25.00 -9.07
CA GLY A 204 -23.36 -26.37 -9.43
C GLY A 204 -21.93 -26.52 -10.00
N ARG A 205 -21.12 -25.46 -9.96
CA ARG A 205 -19.71 -25.51 -10.34
C ARG A 205 -18.83 -25.47 -9.11
N SER A 206 -17.74 -26.21 -9.16
CA SER A 206 -16.71 -26.23 -8.11
C SER A 206 -15.33 -26.14 -8.75
N PRO A 207 -14.38 -25.46 -8.11
CA PRO A 207 -13.02 -25.35 -8.64
C PRO A 207 -12.34 -26.72 -8.67
N SER A 208 -11.52 -26.95 -9.68
CA SER A 208 -10.72 -28.16 -9.81
C SER A 208 -9.40 -28.04 -9.05
N GLY A 209 -8.93 -29.13 -8.43
CA GLY A 209 -7.57 -29.22 -7.89
C GLY A 209 -7.25 -28.27 -6.75
N VAL A 210 -8.22 -27.91 -5.91
CA VAL A 210 -7.98 -27.05 -4.73
C VAL A 210 -7.04 -27.76 -3.77
N LYS A 211 -5.85 -27.19 -3.57
CA LYS A 211 -4.85 -27.72 -2.64
C LYS A 211 -5.20 -27.29 -1.20
N GLU A 212 -4.81 -28.11 -0.23
CA GLU A 212 -4.88 -27.75 1.18
C GLU A 212 -4.04 -26.49 1.44
N GLY A 213 -4.60 -25.55 2.20
CA GLY A 213 -3.96 -24.24 2.44
C GLY A 213 -4.11 -23.21 1.30
N SER A 214 -4.84 -23.55 0.22
CA SER A 214 -5.17 -22.59 -0.85
C SER A 214 -6.10 -21.49 -0.32
N ASP A 215 -5.94 -20.28 -0.87
CA ASP A 215 -6.82 -19.13 -0.63
C ASP A 215 -8.15 -19.17 -1.41
N ILE A 216 -8.27 -20.11 -2.35
CA ILE A 216 -9.48 -20.26 -3.19
C ILE A 216 -10.77 -20.34 -2.36
N PRO A 217 -10.89 -21.14 -1.28
CA PRO A 217 -12.11 -21.16 -0.48
C PRO A 217 -12.46 -19.79 0.12
N LYS A 218 -11.46 -19.02 0.56
CA LYS A 218 -11.66 -17.67 1.09
C LYS A 218 -12.08 -16.70 -0.02
N ILE A 219 -11.50 -16.81 -1.21
CA ILE A 219 -11.89 -16.03 -2.38
C ILE A 219 -13.36 -16.31 -2.73
N LEU A 220 -13.76 -17.58 -2.83
CA LEU A 220 -15.15 -17.96 -3.16
C LEU A 220 -16.14 -17.48 -2.09
N TRP A 221 -15.75 -17.51 -0.82
CA TRP A 221 -16.58 -16.95 0.25
C TRP A 221 -16.76 -15.43 0.11
N LEU A 222 -15.70 -14.70 -0.24
CA LEU A 222 -15.76 -13.24 -0.50
C LEU A 222 -16.59 -12.91 -1.76
N VAL A 223 -16.44 -13.70 -2.83
CA VAL A 223 -17.27 -13.60 -4.03
C VAL A 223 -18.74 -13.83 -3.68
N ASN A 224 -19.08 -14.86 -2.88
CA ASN A 224 -20.45 -15.10 -2.43
C ASN A 224 -21.03 -13.95 -1.58
N LYS A 225 -20.18 -13.14 -0.95
CA LYS A 225 -20.55 -11.89 -0.27
C LYS A 225 -20.72 -10.71 -1.23
N ARG A 226 -20.59 -10.92 -2.54
CA ARG A 226 -20.67 -9.89 -3.60
C ARG A 226 -19.66 -8.74 -3.40
N MET A 227 -18.49 -9.07 -2.85
CA MET A 227 -17.42 -8.10 -2.71
C MET A 227 -16.79 -7.77 -4.05
N THR A 228 -16.37 -6.52 -4.22
CA THR A 228 -15.56 -6.10 -5.37
C THR A 228 -14.18 -6.75 -5.33
N VAL A 229 -13.51 -6.82 -6.47
CA VAL A 229 -12.13 -7.35 -6.54
C VAL A 229 -11.18 -6.58 -5.60
N GLY A 230 -11.35 -5.25 -5.50
CA GLY A 230 -10.57 -4.45 -4.56
C GLY A 230 -10.79 -4.84 -3.09
N GLU A 231 -12.05 -5.07 -2.68
CA GLU A 231 -12.37 -5.56 -1.33
C GLU A 231 -11.79 -6.96 -1.09
N ILE A 232 -11.82 -7.82 -2.10
CA ILE A 232 -11.20 -9.15 -2.01
C ILE A 232 -9.69 -9.01 -1.77
N CYS A 233 -8.99 -8.15 -2.52
CA CYS A 233 -7.57 -7.87 -2.30
C CYS A 233 -7.28 -7.43 -0.87
N TYR A 234 -8.06 -6.48 -0.33
CA TYR A 234 -7.87 -5.99 1.03
C TYR A 234 -8.13 -7.04 2.10
N ASN A 235 -9.23 -7.81 1.97
CA ASN A 235 -9.58 -8.86 2.94
C ASN A 235 -8.63 -10.07 2.92
N LEU A 236 -7.93 -10.28 1.81
CA LEU A 236 -6.88 -11.30 1.69
C LEU A 236 -5.51 -10.75 2.06
N HIS A 237 -5.35 -9.44 2.24
CA HIS A 237 -4.06 -8.74 2.32
C HIS A 237 -3.14 -9.04 1.12
N ALA A 238 -3.75 -9.40 -0.02
CA ALA A 238 -3.07 -9.92 -1.19
C ALA A 238 -2.76 -8.83 -2.22
N SER A 239 -1.68 -9.03 -2.98
CA SER A 239 -1.38 -8.18 -4.13
C SER A 239 -2.50 -8.32 -5.19
N PRO A 240 -2.81 -7.25 -5.94
CA PRO A 240 -3.76 -7.32 -7.05
C PRO A 240 -3.40 -8.43 -8.03
N PHE A 241 -2.12 -8.57 -8.41
CA PHE A 241 -1.67 -9.60 -9.34
C PHE A 241 -2.09 -11.00 -8.89
N HIS A 242 -1.91 -11.33 -7.61
CA HIS A 242 -2.28 -12.63 -7.07
C HIS A 242 -3.79 -12.87 -7.15
N VAL A 243 -4.61 -11.90 -6.70
CA VAL A 243 -6.08 -12.05 -6.70
C VAL A 243 -6.63 -12.15 -8.13
N TYR A 244 -6.16 -11.29 -9.03
CA TYR A 244 -6.59 -11.32 -10.44
C TYR A 244 -6.22 -12.64 -11.13
N SER A 245 -5.04 -13.19 -10.85
CA SER A 245 -4.61 -14.50 -11.33
C SER A 245 -5.60 -15.60 -10.88
N ARG A 246 -5.98 -15.61 -9.60
CA ARG A 246 -6.94 -16.57 -9.05
C ARG A 246 -8.34 -16.40 -9.64
N LEU A 247 -8.82 -15.17 -9.73
CA LEU A 247 -10.12 -14.87 -10.33
C LEU A 247 -10.17 -15.23 -11.81
N HIS A 248 -9.11 -14.91 -12.58
CA HIS A 248 -8.98 -15.31 -13.97
C HIS A 248 -9.08 -16.83 -14.13
N GLN A 249 -8.36 -17.60 -13.31
CA GLN A 249 -8.45 -19.06 -13.31
C GLN A 249 -9.89 -19.53 -13.02
N LEU A 250 -10.53 -19.00 -11.98
CA LEU A 250 -11.89 -19.39 -11.60
C LEU A 250 -12.94 -19.04 -12.66
N VAL A 251 -12.76 -17.92 -13.39
CA VAL A 251 -13.61 -17.57 -14.55
C VAL A 251 -13.37 -18.54 -15.69
N ALA A 252 -12.11 -18.87 -16.00
CA ALA A 252 -11.77 -19.83 -17.06
C ALA A 252 -12.33 -21.25 -16.78
N GLU A 253 -12.38 -21.67 -15.50
CA GLU A 253 -13.00 -22.91 -15.06
C GLU A 253 -14.55 -22.83 -15.02
N GLY A 254 -15.14 -21.66 -15.24
CA GLY A 254 -16.58 -21.41 -15.17
C GLY A 254 -17.16 -21.53 -13.77
N VAL A 255 -16.35 -21.39 -12.73
CA VAL A 255 -16.78 -21.43 -11.32
C VAL A 255 -17.34 -20.09 -10.87
N VAL A 256 -16.79 -19.00 -11.38
CA VAL A 256 -17.29 -17.65 -11.17
C VAL A 256 -17.51 -16.94 -12.51
N GLN A 257 -18.38 -15.96 -12.52
CA GLN A 257 -18.62 -15.08 -13.67
C GLN A 257 -18.59 -13.63 -13.26
N VAL A 258 -18.15 -12.77 -14.18
CA VAL A 258 -18.22 -11.32 -14.01
C VAL A 258 -19.68 -10.89 -14.22
N THR A 259 -20.26 -10.16 -13.26
CA THR A 259 -21.66 -9.73 -13.33
C THR A 259 -21.82 -8.26 -13.58
N GLU A 260 -21.15 -7.45 -12.80
CA GLU A 260 -21.30 -6.00 -12.84
C GLU A 260 -19.99 -5.29 -12.46
N GLU A 261 -19.87 -4.06 -12.89
CA GLU A 261 -18.86 -3.13 -12.37
C GLU A 261 -19.60 -2.08 -11.52
N GLN A 262 -19.24 -1.98 -10.25
CA GLN A 262 -19.84 -0.95 -9.40
C GLN A 262 -19.51 0.43 -9.95
N PRO A 263 -20.48 1.34 -10.03
CA PRO A 263 -20.21 2.72 -10.44
C PRO A 263 -19.17 3.32 -9.49
N GLN A 264 -18.33 4.19 -10.03
CA GLN A 264 -17.42 4.97 -9.21
C GLN A 264 -18.26 5.68 -8.14
N PRO A 265 -17.96 5.54 -6.82
CA PRO A 265 -18.67 6.31 -5.81
C PRO A 265 -18.64 7.77 -6.26
N ALA A 266 -19.81 8.38 -6.40
CA ALA A 266 -19.85 9.80 -6.66
C ALA A 266 -19.01 10.48 -5.58
N PRO A 267 -18.16 11.46 -5.90
CA PRO A 267 -17.44 12.18 -4.87
C PRO A 267 -18.48 12.62 -3.84
N PRO A 268 -18.24 12.35 -2.54
CA PRO A 268 -19.25 12.56 -1.52
C PRO A 268 -19.82 13.96 -1.70
N SER A 269 -21.16 14.01 -1.86
CA SER A 269 -21.90 15.27 -1.89
C SER A 269 -21.82 15.85 -0.48
N THR A 270 -20.67 16.40 -0.15
CA THR A 270 -20.61 17.37 0.94
C THR A 270 -21.52 18.52 0.50
N THR A 271 -22.61 18.72 1.19
CA THR A 271 -23.39 19.96 1.23
C THR A 271 -22.56 21.10 1.88
N ALA A 272 -21.29 21.18 1.54
CA ALA A 272 -20.49 22.38 1.60
C ALA A 272 -20.53 22.95 0.18
N GLU A 273 -21.03 24.16 0.02
CA GLU A 273 -21.08 24.90 -1.22
C GLU A 273 -19.85 24.63 -2.06
N LYS A 274 -20.05 24.13 -3.30
CA LYS A 274 -18.97 24.00 -4.29
C LYS A 274 -18.23 25.34 -4.32
N PRO A 275 -16.93 25.40 -3.99
CA PRO A 275 -16.13 26.51 -4.43
C PRO A 275 -16.24 26.51 -5.95
N GLY A 276 -16.55 27.65 -6.53
CA GLY A 276 -16.94 27.81 -7.91
C GLY A 276 -16.09 26.99 -8.89
N SER A 277 -16.67 26.64 -10.00
CA SER A 277 -16.22 25.82 -11.13
C SER A 277 -14.85 26.22 -11.73
N GLY A 278 -13.81 26.24 -10.88
CA GLY A 278 -12.41 26.35 -11.24
C GLY A 278 -11.77 24.97 -11.11
N GLN A 279 -11.01 24.56 -12.12
CA GLN A 279 -10.18 23.37 -12.04
C GLN A 279 -9.35 23.40 -10.75
N ALA A 280 -9.37 22.32 -9.98
CA ALA A 280 -8.51 22.15 -8.81
C ALA A 280 -7.05 22.41 -9.20
N THR A 281 -6.37 23.28 -8.46
CA THR A 281 -4.98 23.65 -8.77
C THR A 281 -4.08 23.44 -7.56
N PRO A 282 -2.79 23.10 -7.75
CA PRO A 282 -1.83 23.01 -6.67
C PRO A 282 -1.75 24.29 -5.82
N GLN A 283 -1.99 25.45 -6.45
CA GLN A 283 -1.99 26.74 -5.76
C GLN A 283 -3.09 26.87 -4.71
N GLN A 284 -4.29 26.36 -5.01
CA GLN A 284 -5.39 26.33 -4.03
C GLN A 284 -5.06 25.42 -2.84
N ALA A 285 -4.39 24.30 -3.10
CA ALA A 285 -3.91 23.43 -2.02
C ALA A 285 -2.89 24.14 -1.11
N LYS A 286 -1.94 24.89 -1.66
CA LYS A 286 -0.99 25.71 -0.91
C LYS A 286 -1.69 26.74 -0.01
N GLU A 287 -2.74 27.38 -0.51
CA GLU A 287 -3.51 28.35 0.27
C GLU A 287 -4.26 27.68 1.42
N LEU A 288 -4.83 26.50 1.18
CA LEU A 288 -5.49 25.71 2.24
C LEU A 288 -4.50 25.27 3.32
N LEU A 289 -3.31 24.80 2.92
CA LEU A 289 -2.24 24.43 3.83
C LEU A 289 -1.76 25.62 4.66
N ALA A 290 -1.60 26.79 4.04
CA ALA A 290 -1.20 28.01 4.74
C ALA A 290 -2.23 28.48 5.79
N ARG A 291 -3.52 28.16 5.59
CA ARG A 291 -4.62 28.43 6.54
C ARG A 291 -4.77 27.35 7.59
N GLY A 292 -4.05 26.23 7.49
CA GLY A 292 -4.18 25.08 8.40
C GLY A 292 -5.38 24.19 8.09
N SER A 293 -6.06 24.35 6.93
CA SER A 293 -7.17 23.51 6.46
C SER A 293 -6.63 22.22 5.83
N PHE A 294 -5.95 21.39 6.62
CA PHE A 294 -5.24 20.21 6.12
C PHE A 294 -6.18 19.18 5.49
N MET A 295 -7.38 18.96 6.05
CA MET A 295 -8.34 18.00 5.50
C MET A 295 -8.82 18.40 4.10
N GLU A 296 -9.19 19.68 3.92
CA GLU A 296 -9.64 20.20 2.63
C GLU A 296 -8.51 20.15 1.59
N ALA A 297 -7.27 20.46 2.01
CA ALA A 297 -6.09 20.35 1.16
C ALA A 297 -5.84 18.91 0.71
N LEU A 298 -5.94 17.93 1.61
CA LEU A 298 -5.79 16.52 1.28
C LEU A 298 -6.84 16.04 0.28
N ILE A 299 -8.11 16.37 0.49
CA ILE A 299 -9.20 15.99 -0.42
C ILE A 299 -8.97 16.60 -1.81
N LEU A 300 -8.59 17.88 -1.87
CA LEU A 300 -8.32 18.57 -3.13
C LEU A 300 -7.11 17.97 -3.86
N LEU A 301 -6.04 17.66 -3.14
CA LEU A 301 -4.82 17.07 -3.70
C LEU A 301 -5.05 15.64 -4.19
N GLN A 302 -5.84 14.84 -3.48
CA GLN A 302 -6.24 13.50 -3.93
C GLN A 302 -7.05 13.58 -5.22
N ALA A 303 -8.06 14.44 -5.29
CA ALA A 303 -8.86 14.65 -6.51
C ALA A 303 -8.01 15.14 -7.69
N LEU A 304 -7.00 15.98 -7.42
CA LEU A 304 -6.08 16.47 -8.43
C LEU A 304 -5.17 15.37 -8.97
N LEU A 305 -4.67 14.48 -8.10
CA LEU A 305 -3.86 13.32 -8.49
C LEU A 305 -4.70 12.25 -9.21
N GLU A 306 -5.98 12.09 -8.88
CA GLU A 306 -6.90 11.24 -9.63
C GLU A 306 -7.13 11.76 -11.06
N ALA A 307 -7.26 13.10 -11.22
CA ALA A 307 -7.45 13.74 -12.52
C ALA A 307 -6.15 13.84 -13.33
N GLN A 308 -5.02 13.97 -12.67
CA GLN A 308 -3.69 14.12 -13.26
C GLN A 308 -2.67 13.22 -12.55
N PRO A 309 -2.70 11.91 -12.81
CA PRO A 309 -1.73 10.97 -12.27
C PRO A 309 -0.30 11.40 -12.69
N GLY A 310 0.60 11.50 -11.71
CA GLY A 310 1.99 11.90 -11.96
C GLY A 310 2.26 13.41 -11.87
N ASN A 311 1.33 14.22 -11.38
CA ASN A 311 1.61 15.63 -11.09
C ASN A 311 2.58 15.75 -9.89
N PRO A 312 3.87 16.14 -10.11
CA PRO A 312 4.89 16.09 -9.08
C PRO A 312 4.62 17.11 -7.96
N GLU A 313 4.09 18.27 -8.30
CA GLU A 313 3.79 19.34 -7.35
C GLU A 313 2.64 18.92 -6.41
N ALA A 314 1.59 18.27 -6.94
CA ALA A 314 0.48 17.77 -6.14
C ALA A 314 0.93 16.64 -5.21
N SER A 315 1.81 15.76 -5.66
CA SER A 315 2.38 14.67 -4.86
C SER A 315 3.24 15.19 -3.71
N GLU A 316 4.08 16.19 -3.96
CA GLU A 316 4.92 16.83 -2.94
C GLU A 316 4.04 17.53 -1.88
N LEU A 317 3.04 18.29 -2.32
CA LEU A 317 2.11 18.97 -1.43
C LEU A 317 1.29 17.99 -0.59
N LEU A 318 0.86 16.85 -1.16
CA LEU A 318 0.15 15.80 -0.44
C LEU A 318 1.03 15.24 0.69
N SER A 319 2.27 14.90 0.39
CA SER A 319 3.22 14.40 1.38
C SER A 319 3.53 15.41 2.49
N ALA A 320 3.56 16.70 2.15
CA ALA A 320 3.75 17.78 3.12
C ALA A 320 2.51 18.04 4.00
N ALA A 321 1.30 17.78 3.47
CA ALA A 321 0.03 17.97 4.19
C ALA A 321 -0.26 16.88 5.21
N GLU A 322 0.11 15.62 4.93
CA GLU A 322 -0.21 14.46 5.76
C GLU A 322 0.17 14.62 7.24
N PRO A 323 1.40 15.04 7.62
CA PRO A 323 1.77 15.17 9.04
C PRO A 323 0.93 16.21 9.79
N GLY A 324 0.58 17.32 9.12
CA GLY A 324 -0.28 18.36 9.68
C GLY A 324 -1.69 17.85 9.96
N PHE A 325 -2.26 17.15 8.99
CA PHE A 325 -3.58 16.52 9.12
C PHE A 325 -3.63 15.47 10.24
N ILE A 326 -2.65 14.57 10.30
CA ILE A 326 -2.55 13.54 11.35
C ILE A 326 -2.51 14.20 12.72
N ALA A 327 -1.65 15.21 12.89
CA ALA A 327 -1.51 15.92 14.15
C ALA A 327 -2.80 16.65 14.58
N GLN A 328 -3.49 17.27 13.62
CA GLN A 328 -4.74 17.96 13.87
C GLN A 328 -5.85 16.98 14.24
N THR A 329 -5.97 15.87 13.51
CA THR A 329 -7.00 14.85 13.75
C THR A 329 -6.87 14.22 15.13
N TYR A 330 -5.67 13.87 15.55
CA TYR A 330 -5.44 13.32 16.90
C TYR A 330 -5.64 14.34 18.02
N ARG A 331 -5.46 15.62 17.76
CA ARG A 331 -5.70 16.68 18.76
C ARG A 331 -7.16 16.99 18.97
N GLU A 332 -7.94 17.01 17.87
CA GLU A 332 -9.28 17.59 17.87
C GLU A 332 -10.40 16.56 17.96
N ILE A 333 -10.19 15.32 17.46
CA ILE A 333 -11.30 14.43 17.10
C ILE A 333 -11.09 12.99 17.52
N LEU A 334 -9.93 12.43 17.25
CA LEU A 334 -9.66 11.00 17.39
C LEU A 334 -8.45 10.78 18.30
N THR A 335 -8.68 10.34 19.54
CA THR A 335 -7.55 9.86 20.33
C THR A 335 -7.16 8.47 19.86
N PRO A 336 -5.86 8.13 19.80
CA PRO A 336 -5.40 6.81 19.36
C PRO A 336 -5.98 5.64 20.18
N GLU A 337 -6.29 5.90 21.46
CA GLU A 337 -6.84 4.93 22.41
C GLU A 337 -8.36 4.84 22.40
N ALA A 338 -9.05 5.69 21.63
CA ALA A 338 -10.49 5.65 21.51
C ALA A 338 -10.98 4.37 20.80
N VAL A 339 -12.03 3.75 21.32
CA VAL A 339 -12.61 2.54 20.75
C VAL A 339 -13.88 2.91 19.98
N PRO A 340 -13.87 2.86 18.64
CA PRO A 340 -15.04 3.20 17.84
C PRO A 340 -16.06 2.06 17.86
N ASN A 341 -17.35 2.46 17.85
CA ASN A 341 -18.49 1.56 17.76
C ASN A 341 -19.33 1.89 16.53
N LEU A 342 -19.91 0.87 15.89
CA LEU A 342 -20.88 1.05 14.83
C LEU A 342 -22.18 1.60 15.42
N ARG A 343 -22.71 2.71 14.85
CA ARG A 343 -24.01 3.29 15.19
C ARG A 343 -25.09 2.93 14.17
N ALA A 344 -24.69 2.70 12.93
CA ALA A 344 -25.60 2.30 11.86
C ALA A 344 -25.82 0.79 11.83
N SER A 345 -27.01 0.33 11.38
CA SER A 345 -27.22 -1.09 11.11
C SER A 345 -26.40 -1.56 9.91
N LEU A 346 -26.09 -2.85 9.88
CA LEU A 346 -25.33 -3.44 8.75
C LEU A 346 -26.05 -3.21 7.40
N GLU A 347 -27.38 -3.25 7.40
CA GLU A 347 -28.20 -2.97 6.22
C GLU A 347 -28.02 -1.53 5.71
N THR A 348 -27.98 -0.57 6.62
CA THR A 348 -27.75 0.85 6.29
C THR A 348 -26.36 1.03 5.68
N VAL A 349 -25.35 0.42 6.27
CA VAL A 349 -23.96 0.44 5.76
C VAL A 349 -23.88 -0.13 4.33
N MET A 350 -24.57 -1.24 4.06
CA MET A 350 -24.56 -1.89 2.73
C MET A 350 -25.28 -1.05 1.66
N THR A 351 -26.26 -0.22 2.03
CA THR A 351 -27.00 0.63 1.08
C THR A 351 -26.31 1.96 0.76
N MET A 352 -25.30 2.36 1.54
CA MET A 352 -24.63 3.67 1.38
C MET A 352 -23.59 3.72 0.27
N GLY A 353 -23.32 2.60 -0.43
CA GLY A 353 -22.35 2.55 -1.54
C GLY A 353 -20.93 2.95 -1.11
N LEU A 354 -20.52 2.51 0.08
CA LEU A 354 -19.17 2.76 0.60
C LEU A 354 -18.12 2.09 -0.30
N GLY A 355 -16.98 2.76 -0.44
CA GLY A 355 -15.87 2.19 -1.20
C GLY A 355 -15.18 1.02 -0.47
N PRO A 356 -14.32 0.27 -1.19
CA PRO A 356 -13.61 -0.89 -0.63
C PRO A 356 -12.79 -0.59 0.62
N LYS A 357 -12.21 0.60 0.71
CA LYS A 357 -11.37 1.03 1.84
C LYS A 357 -12.20 1.34 3.08
N GLU A 358 -13.34 2.01 2.89
CA GLU A 358 -14.31 2.28 3.95
C GLU A 358 -14.88 0.96 4.49
N GLY A 359 -15.25 0.03 3.61
CA GLY A 359 -15.73 -1.30 3.98
C GLY A 359 -14.69 -2.09 4.78
N PHE A 360 -13.42 -2.03 4.38
CA PHE A 360 -12.32 -2.66 5.12
C PHE A 360 -12.20 -2.11 6.54
N ILE A 361 -12.15 -0.79 6.72
CA ILE A 361 -12.04 -0.17 8.05
C ILE A 361 -13.26 -0.49 8.91
N LEU A 362 -14.46 -0.38 8.36
CA LEU A 362 -15.72 -0.71 9.07
C LEU A 362 -15.75 -2.15 9.59
N SER A 363 -15.19 -3.11 8.83
CA SER A 363 -15.14 -4.51 9.25
C SER A 363 -14.22 -4.76 10.45
N ARG A 364 -13.35 -3.81 10.82
CA ARG A 364 -12.48 -3.86 12.02
C ARG A 364 -13.06 -3.10 13.21
N ILE A 365 -14.13 -2.32 13.00
CA ILE A 365 -14.83 -1.62 14.08
C ILE A 365 -15.81 -2.60 14.73
N ASN A 366 -15.33 -3.26 15.78
CA ASN A 366 -16.05 -4.30 16.52
C ASN A 366 -16.31 -3.91 17.98
N GLY A 367 -16.03 -2.67 18.37
CA GLY A 367 -16.21 -2.19 19.74
C GLY A 367 -15.16 -2.68 20.74
N THR A 368 -14.10 -3.33 20.26
CA THR A 368 -12.99 -3.82 21.12
C THR A 368 -11.63 -3.25 20.73
N TRP A 369 -11.43 -2.90 19.47
CA TRP A 369 -10.18 -2.35 18.96
C TRP A 369 -10.20 -0.83 19.03
N ASP A 370 -9.14 -0.26 19.59
CA ASP A 370 -8.90 1.18 19.55
C ASP A 370 -8.48 1.65 18.14
N VAL A 371 -8.55 2.96 17.90
CA VAL A 371 -8.17 3.58 16.63
C VAL A 371 -6.77 3.14 16.21
N ARG A 372 -5.81 3.14 17.14
CA ARG A 372 -4.42 2.74 16.88
C ARG A 372 -4.31 1.30 16.39
N SER A 373 -5.03 0.38 17.02
CA SER A 373 -5.06 -1.03 16.63
C SER A 373 -5.64 -1.22 15.23
N ILE A 374 -6.74 -0.52 14.93
CA ILE A 374 -7.35 -0.55 13.60
C ILE A 374 -6.36 -0.05 12.55
N LEU A 375 -5.75 1.14 12.78
CA LEU A 375 -4.79 1.71 11.84
C LEU A 375 -3.58 0.81 11.60
N SER A 376 -3.13 0.07 12.62
CA SER A 376 -1.95 -0.80 12.53
C SER A 376 -2.12 -1.97 11.57
N VAL A 377 -3.36 -2.43 11.35
CA VAL A 377 -3.66 -3.53 10.42
C VAL A 377 -4.18 -3.03 9.06
N CYS A 378 -4.41 -1.72 8.90
CA CYS A 378 -4.84 -1.15 7.64
C CYS A 378 -3.70 -1.19 6.60
N PRO A 379 -3.98 -1.67 5.37
CA PRO A 379 -3.03 -1.61 4.25
C PRO A 379 -3.08 -0.25 3.54
N PHE A 380 -3.33 0.83 4.30
CA PHE A 380 -3.44 2.21 3.82
C PHE A 380 -2.51 3.11 4.63
N ARG A 381 -2.21 4.30 4.09
CA ARG A 381 -1.47 5.32 4.84
C ARG A 381 -2.28 5.79 6.05
N GLU A 382 -1.58 6.16 7.10
CA GLU A 382 -2.22 6.63 8.34
C GLU A 382 -3.15 7.83 8.07
N ALA A 383 -2.70 8.81 7.28
CA ALA A 383 -3.52 9.96 6.89
C ALA A 383 -4.80 9.56 6.15
N GLU A 384 -4.69 8.61 5.22
CA GLU A 384 -5.84 8.09 4.46
C GLU A 384 -6.83 7.35 5.38
N SER A 385 -6.32 6.49 6.23
CA SER A 385 -7.14 5.74 7.20
C SER A 385 -7.85 6.65 8.19
N LEU A 386 -7.17 7.69 8.69
CA LEU A 386 -7.76 8.71 9.55
C LEU A 386 -8.82 9.55 8.83
N LEU A 387 -8.59 9.88 7.55
CA LEU A 387 -9.58 10.59 6.73
C LEU A 387 -10.86 9.77 6.56
N ILE A 388 -10.72 8.46 6.34
CA ILE A 388 -11.86 7.53 6.26
C ILE A 388 -12.59 7.48 7.60
N LEU A 389 -11.89 7.25 8.72
CA LEU A 389 -12.48 7.22 10.05
C LEU A 389 -13.22 8.53 10.37
N ARG A 390 -12.64 9.67 9.98
CA ARG A 390 -13.28 10.97 10.15
C ARG A 390 -14.59 11.07 9.36
N ARG A 391 -14.59 10.69 8.09
CA ARG A 391 -15.79 10.67 7.24
C ARG A 391 -16.88 9.77 7.81
N LEU A 392 -16.52 8.59 8.32
CA LEU A 392 -17.44 7.66 8.95
C LEU A 392 -18.06 8.26 10.24
N LEU A 393 -17.27 9.03 11.00
CA LEU A 393 -17.73 9.75 12.19
C LEU A 393 -18.66 10.90 11.81
N ASP A 394 -18.26 11.74 10.85
CA ASP A 394 -19.05 12.89 10.37
C ASP A 394 -20.38 12.43 9.74
N SER A 395 -20.41 11.24 9.13
CA SER A 395 -21.63 10.60 8.60
C SER A 395 -22.45 9.87 9.68
N ASN A 396 -22.06 9.96 10.96
CA ASN A 396 -22.70 9.30 12.10
C ASN A 396 -22.83 7.77 11.96
N LEU A 397 -21.97 7.14 11.15
CA LEU A 397 -21.91 5.68 10.99
C LEU A 397 -21.18 5.02 12.15
N ILE A 398 -20.22 5.73 12.73
CA ILE A 398 -19.46 5.30 13.90
C ILE A 398 -19.55 6.35 15.01
N GLY A 399 -19.23 5.96 16.24
CA GLY A 399 -19.13 6.85 17.40
C GLY A 399 -18.23 6.25 18.46
N PHE A 400 -17.90 7.04 19.46
CA PHE A 400 -17.06 6.67 20.59
C PHE A 400 -17.86 6.63 21.87
#